data_73ebbe6cdbb72db3a02e9c9ef61365e5
#
_entry.id   73ebbe6cdbb72db3a02e9c9ef61365e5
#
_cell.length_a   1.000
_cell.length_b   1.000
_cell.length_c   1.000
_cell.angle_alpha   90.00
_cell.angle_beta   90.00
_cell.angle_gamma   90.00
#
_symmetry.space_group_name_H-M   'P 1'
#
loop_
_entity.id
_entity.type
_entity.pdbx_description
1 polymer ?
#
loop_
_entity_poly.entity_id
_entity_poly.type
_entity_poly.pdbx_seq_one_letter_code
_entity_poly.pdbx_strand_id
1 'polypeptide(L)'
;NLDFPDVIAVRNELLPAGEREENIPCNLNDTEWFSQIDASGGAVFFASGVFYYFLTEQVKALVQKMADAFPGGVLVFDAANRTAVKMIAKTWLKSAKIKDVGAYFAVSDAPKEISAWDNRLRVTSRGYMLGYNDLRDPSVSGFFRFLAKVGDGMMKMQIVKIGFGKR
;
A
#
# COMPACT_ATOMS: atom_id res chain seq x y z
N ASN A 1 -6.17 1.75 -13.13
CA ASN A 1 -4.96 0.99 -12.78
C ASN A 1 -3.72 1.83 -13.11
N LEU A 2 -2.79 1.95 -12.17
CA LEU A 2 -1.57 2.76 -12.28
C LEU A 2 -0.37 1.82 -12.19
N ASP A 3 0.50 1.81 -13.19
CA ASP A 3 1.75 1.03 -13.19
C ASP A 3 2.74 1.58 -14.23
N PHE A 4 3.96 1.03 -14.26
CA PHE A 4 4.95 1.40 -15.27
C PHE A 4 4.46 1.14 -16.70
N PRO A 5 4.93 1.93 -17.69
CA PRO A 5 4.47 1.82 -19.08
C PRO A 5 4.57 0.43 -19.69
N ASP A 6 5.63 -0.30 -19.42
CA ASP A 6 5.86 -1.67 -19.89
C ASP A 6 4.88 -2.66 -19.24
N VAL A 7 4.57 -2.50 -17.96
CA VAL A 7 3.57 -3.30 -17.25
C VAL A 7 2.17 -3.02 -17.79
N ILE A 8 1.82 -1.75 -18.00
CA ILE A 8 0.53 -1.37 -18.60
C ILE A 8 0.39 -1.90 -20.03
N ALA A 9 1.47 -1.91 -20.81
CA ALA A 9 1.44 -2.48 -22.16
C ALA A 9 1.07 -3.98 -22.13
N VAL A 10 1.74 -4.77 -21.28
CA VAL A 10 1.43 -6.20 -21.09
C VAL A 10 0.01 -6.39 -20.52
N ARG A 11 -0.40 -5.55 -19.57
CA ARG A 11 -1.75 -5.60 -19.00
C ARG A 11 -2.81 -5.38 -20.09
N ASN A 12 -2.64 -4.39 -20.97
CA ASN A 12 -3.59 -4.09 -22.04
C ASN A 12 -3.75 -5.26 -23.01
N GLU A 13 -2.70 -6.04 -23.24
CA GLU A 13 -2.73 -7.22 -24.10
C GLU A 13 -3.45 -8.40 -23.41
N LEU A 14 -3.13 -8.67 -22.14
CA LEU A 14 -3.61 -9.86 -21.41
C LEU A 14 -4.94 -9.64 -20.68
N LEU A 15 -5.17 -8.42 -20.18
CA LEU A 15 -6.33 -8.02 -19.38
C LEU A 15 -6.75 -6.60 -19.78
N PRO A 16 -7.37 -6.44 -20.96
CA PRO A 16 -7.81 -5.12 -21.43
C PRO A 16 -8.80 -4.48 -20.43
N ALA A 17 -8.73 -3.17 -20.32
CA ALA A 17 -9.60 -2.41 -19.42
C ALA A 17 -11.08 -2.58 -19.81
N GLY A 18 -11.93 -2.78 -18.81
CA GLY A 18 -13.38 -2.80 -18.97
C GLY A 18 -13.97 -1.39 -19.09
N GLU A 19 -15.28 -1.29 -19.30
CA GLU A 19 -15.99 -0.02 -19.53
C GLU A 19 -15.78 1.04 -18.42
N ARG A 20 -15.47 0.61 -17.19
CA ARG A 20 -15.26 1.48 -16.01
C ARG A 20 -13.83 1.43 -15.50
N GLU A 21 -12.91 1.00 -16.35
CA GLU A 21 -11.50 0.88 -16.02
C GLU A 21 -10.65 1.70 -16.98
N GLU A 22 -9.58 2.24 -16.47
CA GLU A 22 -8.55 2.91 -17.24
C GLU A 22 -7.18 2.41 -16.77
N ASN A 23 -6.29 2.16 -17.72
CA ASN A 23 -4.91 1.77 -17.48
C ASN A 23 -4.00 2.95 -17.77
N ILE A 24 -3.46 3.56 -16.72
CA ILE A 24 -2.65 4.77 -16.79
C ILE A 24 -1.17 4.40 -16.62
N PRO A 25 -0.36 4.49 -17.69
CA PRO A 25 1.08 4.26 -17.58
C PRO A 25 1.74 5.42 -16.84
N CYS A 26 2.39 5.13 -15.72
CA CYS A 26 3.04 6.15 -14.92
C CYS A 26 4.17 5.60 -14.05
N ASN A 27 5.04 6.50 -13.60
CA ASN A 27 5.88 6.25 -12.43
C ASN A 27 5.24 6.96 -11.23
N LEU A 28 4.95 6.24 -10.16
CA LEU A 28 4.28 6.80 -8.97
C LEU A 28 5.06 7.94 -8.29
N ASN A 29 6.38 8.03 -8.50
CA ASN A 29 7.18 9.15 -7.99
C ASN A 29 6.89 10.47 -8.70
N ASP A 30 6.38 10.41 -9.94
CA ASP A 30 5.96 11.57 -10.70
C ASP A 30 4.53 11.93 -10.30
N THR A 31 4.10 13.16 -10.59
CA THR A 31 2.75 13.61 -10.21
C THR A 31 1.86 13.89 -11.43
N GLU A 32 2.37 13.64 -12.61
CA GLU A 32 1.66 13.90 -13.87
C GLU A 32 0.37 13.07 -13.99
N TRP A 33 0.36 11.86 -13.41
CA TRP A 33 -0.82 11.01 -13.39
C TRP A 33 -1.98 11.57 -12.54
N PHE A 34 -1.72 12.54 -11.64
CA PHE A 34 -2.79 13.17 -10.84
C PHE A 34 -3.84 13.84 -11.72
N SER A 35 -3.42 14.48 -12.80
CA SER A 35 -4.31 15.15 -13.73
C SER A 35 -5.19 14.22 -14.57
N GLN A 36 -4.86 12.94 -14.58
CA GLN A 36 -5.62 11.90 -15.29
C GLN A 36 -6.70 11.26 -14.42
N ILE A 37 -6.75 11.60 -13.11
CA ILE A 37 -7.74 11.06 -12.17
C ILE A 37 -8.92 12.04 -12.06
N ASP A 38 -10.10 11.61 -12.49
CA ASP A 38 -11.33 12.34 -12.16
C ASP A 38 -11.69 12.08 -10.68
N ALA A 39 -11.41 13.05 -9.83
CA ALA A 39 -11.72 13.02 -8.42
C ALA A 39 -12.97 13.84 -8.04
N SER A 40 -13.80 14.25 -9.00
CA SER A 40 -15.00 15.07 -8.76
C SER A 40 -16.01 14.40 -7.82
N GLY A 41 -16.12 13.06 -7.86
CA GLY A 41 -16.90 12.24 -6.95
C GLY A 41 -16.17 11.78 -5.69
N GLY A 42 -14.94 12.25 -5.46
CA GLY A 42 -14.02 11.74 -4.45
C GLY A 42 -13.04 10.72 -5.04
N ALA A 43 -11.98 10.39 -4.29
CA ALA A 43 -10.98 9.44 -4.75
C ALA A 43 -10.61 8.45 -3.63
N VAL A 44 -10.53 7.17 -3.99
CA VAL A 44 -10.01 6.10 -3.11
C VAL A 44 -8.88 5.38 -3.86
N PHE A 45 -7.71 5.39 -3.27
CA PHE A 45 -6.51 4.77 -3.81
C PHE A 45 -6.17 3.51 -3.03
N PHE A 46 -5.78 2.45 -3.75
CA PHE A 46 -5.30 1.20 -3.18
C PHE A 46 -3.89 0.89 -3.67
N ALA A 47 -2.99 0.62 -2.75
CA ALA A 47 -1.62 0.24 -3.05
C ALA A 47 -1.26 -1.05 -2.27
N SER A 48 -1.55 -2.21 -2.85
CA SER A 48 -1.28 -3.51 -2.23
C SER A 48 0.08 -4.06 -2.68
N GLY A 49 0.99 -4.27 -1.74
CA GLY A 49 2.35 -4.77 -1.99
C GLY A 49 3.26 -3.78 -2.73
N VAL A 50 2.87 -2.51 -2.84
CA VAL A 50 3.54 -1.51 -3.70
C VAL A 50 4.62 -0.75 -2.93
N PHE A 51 4.28 -0.16 -1.79
CA PHE A 51 5.16 0.78 -1.11
C PHE A 51 6.42 0.16 -0.51
N TYR A 52 6.46 -1.13 -0.31
CA TYR A 52 7.67 -1.83 0.16
C TYR A 52 8.91 -1.53 -0.68
N TYR A 53 8.75 -1.27 -1.97
CA TYR A 53 9.85 -1.02 -2.92
C TYR A 53 10.33 0.43 -2.95
N PHE A 54 9.68 1.33 -2.22
CA PHE A 54 10.01 2.74 -2.17
C PHE A 54 10.84 3.09 -0.92
N LEU A 55 11.63 4.14 -1.00
CA LEU A 55 12.23 4.76 0.19
C LEU A 55 11.15 5.47 1.00
N THR A 56 11.32 5.55 2.32
CA THR A 56 10.35 6.22 3.20
C THR A 56 10.08 7.67 2.77
N GLU A 57 11.12 8.40 2.35
CA GLU A 57 10.99 9.79 1.90
C GLU A 57 10.19 9.90 0.58
N GLN A 58 10.28 8.91 -0.30
CA GLN A 58 9.47 8.87 -1.52
C GLN A 58 8.00 8.68 -1.19
N VAL A 59 7.67 7.72 -0.31
CA VAL A 59 6.28 7.49 0.12
C VAL A 59 5.72 8.72 0.83
N LYS A 60 6.51 9.34 1.71
CA LYS A 60 6.13 10.58 2.41
C LYS A 60 5.82 11.70 1.42
N ALA A 61 6.73 11.97 0.48
CA ALA A 61 6.54 13.01 -0.53
C ALA A 61 5.30 12.75 -1.39
N LEU A 62 5.09 11.50 -1.82
CA LEU A 62 3.91 11.11 -2.58
C LEU A 62 2.62 11.36 -1.78
N VAL A 63 2.54 10.89 -0.53
CA VAL A 63 1.37 11.07 0.34
C VAL A 63 1.04 12.54 0.57
N GLN A 64 2.06 13.37 0.78
CA GLN A 64 1.86 14.82 0.95
C GLN A 64 1.31 15.48 -0.32
N LYS A 65 1.86 15.13 -1.49
CA LYS A 65 1.37 15.62 -2.78
C LYS A 65 -0.05 15.12 -3.09
N MET A 66 -0.37 13.87 -2.75
CA MET A 66 -1.73 13.34 -2.87
C MET A 66 -2.71 14.07 -1.95
N ALA A 67 -2.31 14.44 -0.74
CA ALA A 67 -3.14 15.23 0.17
C ALA A 67 -3.43 16.64 -0.36
N ASP A 68 -2.50 17.22 -1.14
CA ASP A 68 -2.71 18.50 -1.84
C ASP A 68 -3.66 18.36 -3.04
N ALA A 69 -3.49 17.31 -3.84
CA ALA A 69 -4.22 17.12 -5.10
C ALA A 69 -5.63 16.54 -4.89
N PHE A 70 -5.83 15.73 -3.85
CA PHE A 70 -7.08 14.98 -3.61
C PHE A 70 -7.66 15.24 -2.21
N PRO A 71 -8.03 16.48 -1.87
CA PRO A 71 -8.59 16.79 -0.54
C PRO A 71 -9.89 16.03 -0.31
N GLY A 72 -10.00 15.33 0.82
CA GLY A 72 -11.12 14.44 1.14
C GLY A 72 -10.97 13.02 0.59
N GLY A 73 -9.94 12.75 -0.21
CA GLY A 73 -9.62 11.42 -0.70
C GLY A 73 -9.07 10.49 0.38
N VAL A 74 -8.95 9.22 0.02
CA VAL A 74 -8.48 8.14 0.91
C VAL A 74 -7.42 7.31 0.20
N LEU A 75 -6.33 6.99 0.92
CA LEU A 75 -5.33 6.01 0.48
C LEU A 75 -5.34 4.82 1.45
N VAL A 76 -5.40 3.61 0.89
CA VAL A 76 -5.32 2.35 1.64
C VAL A 76 -4.14 1.53 1.11
N PHE A 77 -3.29 1.06 2.01
CA PHE A 77 -2.14 0.23 1.64
C PHE A 77 -1.75 -0.72 2.77
N ASP A 78 -0.99 -1.74 2.44
CA ASP A 78 -0.41 -2.66 3.42
C ASP A 78 1.00 -2.23 3.82
N ALA A 79 1.31 -2.41 5.10
CA ALA A 79 2.62 -2.09 5.66
C ALA A 79 3.03 -3.13 6.71
N ALA A 80 4.33 -3.19 6.99
CA ALA A 80 4.91 -4.05 8.00
C ALA A 80 6.17 -3.42 8.60
N ASN A 81 6.67 -3.97 9.70
CA ASN A 81 7.89 -3.47 10.29
C ASN A 81 9.15 -3.88 9.49
N ARG A 82 10.29 -3.27 9.84
CA ARG A 82 11.56 -3.49 9.15
C ARG A 82 11.99 -4.96 9.10
N THR A 83 11.68 -5.76 10.12
CA THR A 83 12.01 -7.19 10.16
C THR A 83 11.23 -7.96 9.09
N ALA A 84 9.93 -7.71 8.99
CA ALA A 84 9.08 -8.31 7.96
C ALA A 84 9.52 -7.88 6.56
N VAL A 85 9.77 -6.59 6.34
CA VAL A 85 10.22 -6.05 5.05
C VAL A 85 11.55 -6.68 4.61
N LYS A 86 12.52 -6.83 5.52
CA LYS A 86 13.77 -7.55 5.21
C LYS A 86 13.54 -9.02 4.88
N MET A 87 12.56 -9.67 5.53
CA MET A 87 12.21 -11.05 5.24
C MET A 87 11.55 -11.18 3.86
N ILE A 88 10.65 -10.28 3.51
CA ILE A 88 10.04 -10.20 2.17
C ILE A 88 11.15 -10.11 1.10
N ALA A 89 12.09 -9.20 1.26
CA ALA A 89 13.21 -9.05 0.33
C ALA A 89 14.05 -10.34 0.19
N LYS A 90 14.31 -11.03 1.30
CA LYS A 90 15.11 -12.26 1.29
C LYS A 90 14.40 -13.49 0.72
N THR A 91 13.08 -13.57 0.91
CA THR A 91 12.30 -14.77 0.53
C THR A 91 11.62 -14.59 -0.81
N TRP A 92 10.73 -13.61 -0.93
CA TRP A 92 9.90 -13.43 -2.14
C TRP A 92 10.71 -12.96 -3.34
N LEU A 93 11.50 -11.90 -3.21
CA LEU A 93 12.30 -11.40 -4.32
C LEU A 93 13.31 -12.45 -4.80
N LYS A 94 13.93 -13.16 -3.85
CA LYS A 94 14.87 -14.24 -4.19
C LYS A 94 14.19 -15.43 -4.87
N SER A 95 13.03 -15.86 -4.38
CA SER A 95 12.29 -16.98 -4.99
C SER A 95 11.73 -16.63 -6.37
N ALA A 96 11.31 -15.39 -6.58
CA ALA A 96 10.88 -14.85 -7.86
C ALA A 96 12.05 -14.54 -8.82
N LYS A 97 13.31 -14.78 -8.39
CA LYS A 97 14.53 -14.44 -9.15
C LYS A 97 14.62 -12.97 -9.55
N ILE A 98 13.95 -12.09 -8.82
CA ILE A 98 14.02 -10.65 -9.02
C ILE A 98 15.33 -10.15 -8.42
N LYS A 99 16.20 -9.60 -9.27
CA LYS A 99 17.47 -9.02 -8.90
C LYS A 99 17.34 -7.49 -8.95
N ASP A 100 18.20 -6.81 -8.22
CA ASP A 100 18.32 -5.35 -8.24
C ASP A 100 17.10 -4.56 -7.69
N VAL A 101 16.18 -5.25 -7.02
CA VAL A 101 15.04 -4.63 -6.32
C VAL A 101 15.21 -4.87 -4.82
N GLY A 102 15.18 -3.79 -4.05
CA GLY A 102 15.18 -3.82 -2.59
C GLY A 102 13.79 -3.62 -2.01
N ALA A 103 13.63 -3.91 -0.73
CA ALA A 103 12.45 -3.54 0.04
C ALA A 103 12.88 -2.62 1.19
N TYR A 104 12.35 -1.40 1.22
CA TYR A 104 12.88 -0.30 2.03
C TYR A 104 11.83 0.29 2.99
N PHE A 105 10.63 0.59 2.48
CA PHE A 105 9.58 1.20 3.27
C PHE A 105 9.06 0.24 4.34
N ALA A 106 9.15 0.65 5.59
CA ALA A 106 8.71 -0.13 6.73
C ALA A 106 8.11 0.81 7.78
N VAL A 107 6.98 0.38 8.36
CA VAL A 107 6.24 1.13 9.39
C VAL A 107 5.80 0.15 10.47
N SER A 108 6.05 0.51 11.74
CA SER A 108 5.66 -0.30 12.88
C SER A 108 4.36 0.20 13.52
N ASP A 109 4.19 1.51 13.56
CA ASP A 109 3.02 2.20 14.13
C ASP A 109 2.58 3.29 13.13
N ALA A 110 1.76 2.90 12.15
CA ALA A 110 1.36 3.82 11.10
C ALA A 110 0.62 5.06 11.61
N PRO A 111 -0.33 4.97 12.56
CA PRO A 111 -0.97 6.16 13.13
C PRO A 111 0.03 7.15 13.72
N LYS A 112 1.04 6.70 14.42
CA LYS A 112 2.05 7.56 15.04
C LYS A 112 3.06 8.10 14.02
N GLU A 113 3.62 7.22 13.19
CA GLU A 113 4.72 7.56 12.30
C GLU A 113 4.26 8.41 11.11
N ILE A 114 3.13 8.05 10.50
CA ILE A 114 2.63 8.71 9.28
C ILE A 114 1.87 10.00 9.58
N SER A 115 1.11 10.06 10.70
CA SER A 115 0.45 11.31 11.08
C SER A 115 1.43 12.46 11.36
N ALA A 116 2.68 12.12 11.69
CA ALA A 116 3.73 13.10 11.87
C ALA A 116 4.23 13.75 10.55
N TRP A 117 3.87 13.20 9.39
CA TRP A 117 4.30 13.72 8.09
C TRP A 117 3.56 14.98 7.67
N ASP A 118 2.27 15.07 8.05
CA ASP A 118 1.41 16.21 7.72
C ASP A 118 0.18 16.21 8.66
N ASN A 119 -0.16 17.34 9.21
CA ASN A 119 -1.28 17.50 10.16
C ASN A 119 -2.67 17.27 9.55
N ARG A 120 -2.78 17.27 8.23
CA ARG A 120 -4.01 16.99 7.48
C ARG A 120 -4.30 15.48 7.36
N LEU A 121 -3.31 14.63 7.63
CA LEU A 121 -3.46 13.18 7.49
C LEU A 121 -4.26 12.61 8.67
N ARG A 122 -5.30 11.86 8.36
CA ARG A 122 -6.07 11.07 9.32
C ARG A 122 -5.72 9.61 9.14
N VAL A 123 -4.80 9.11 9.95
CA VAL A 123 -4.22 7.78 9.80
C VAL A 123 -4.84 6.82 10.80
N THR A 124 -5.32 5.69 10.28
CA THR A 124 -5.76 4.54 11.09
C THR A 124 -5.12 3.28 10.53
N SER A 125 -4.96 2.26 11.38
CA SER A 125 -4.49 0.96 10.91
C SER A 125 -5.20 -0.18 11.64
N ARG A 126 -5.25 -1.34 10.99
CA ARG A 126 -5.74 -2.60 11.55
C ARG A 126 -4.76 -3.71 11.21
N GLY A 127 -4.67 -4.72 12.05
CA GLY A 127 -3.89 -5.91 11.76
C GLY A 127 -4.32 -6.53 10.44
N TYR A 128 -3.36 -6.99 9.67
CA TYR A 128 -3.59 -7.54 8.32
C TYR A 128 -4.50 -8.77 8.36
N MET A 129 -4.29 -9.65 9.34
CA MET A 129 -5.06 -10.89 9.51
C MET A 129 -6.13 -10.73 10.59
N LEU A 130 -5.74 -10.31 11.80
CA LEU A 130 -6.61 -10.28 12.98
C LEU A 130 -7.58 -9.07 12.97
N GLY A 131 -7.28 -8.04 12.21
CA GLY A 131 -8.10 -6.82 12.13
C GLY A 131 -9.40 -7.00 11.34
N TYR A 132 -9.50 -8.03 10.50
CA TYR A 132 -10.60 -8.25 9.56
C TYR A 132 -11.22 -9.65 9.63
N ASN A 133 -10.53 -10.62 10.21
CA ASN A 133 -10.96 -12.02 10.23
C ASN A 133 -11.26 -12.49 11.67
N ASP A 134 -12.37 -13.18 11.87
CA ASP A 134 -12.62 -13.91 13.11
C ASP A 134 -11.91 -15.27 13.04
N LEU A 135 -10.70 -15.33 13.56
CA LEU A 135 -9.91 -16.56 13.61
C LEU A 135 -10.30 -17.50 14.74
N ARG A 136 -11.37 -17.20 15.49
CA ARG A 136 -11.92 -18.10 16.54
C ARG A 136 -12.77 -19.21 15.97
N ASP A 137 -13.19 -19.07 14.68
CA ASP A 137 -13.94 -20.11 13.98
C ASP A 137 -13.23 -21.47 14.10
N PRO A 138 -13.92 -22.55 14.49
CA PRO A 138 -13.33 -23.88 14.66
C PRO A 138 -12.66 -24.46 13.41
N SER A 139 -13.08 -24.04 12.22
CA SER A 139 -12.46 -24.45 10.94
C SER A 139 -11.05 -23.89 10.74
N VAL A 140 -10.68 -22.83 11.46
CA VAL A 140 -9.35 -22.24 11.36
C VAL A 140 -8.36 -23.03 12.21
N SER A 141 -7.32 -23.60 11.56
CA SER A 141 -6.31 -24.37 12.24
C SER A 141 -5.53 -23.56 13.26
N GLY A 142 -5.06 -24.22 14.35
CA GLY A 142 -4.23 -23.58 15.37
C GLY A 142 -2.93 -22.99 14.80
N PHE A 143 -2.36 -23.63 13.78
CA PHE A 143 -1.18 -23.14 13.07
C PHE A 143 -1.46 -21.81 12.36
N PHE A 144 -2.60 -21.68 11.69
CA PHE A 144 -3.00 -20.43 11.03
C PHE A 144 -3.21 -19.30 12.03
N ARG A 145 -3.83 -19.59 13.18
CA ARG A 145 -3.97 -18.61 14.28
C ARG A 145 -2.62 -18.14 14.83
N PHE A 146 -1.67 -19.06 14.95
CA PHE A 146 -0.32 -18.71 15.35
C PHE A 146 0.36 -17.81 14.31
N LEU A 147 0.31 -18.16 13.02
CA LEU A 147 0.88 -17.33 11.93
C LEU A 147 0.26 -15.93 11.90
N ALA A 148 -1.05 -15.82 12.09
CA ALA A 148 -1.73 -14.52 12.12
C ALA A 148 -1.26 -13.65 13.29
N LYS A 149 -1.07 -14.26 14.49
CA LYS A 149 -0.52 -13.55 15.66
C LYS A 149 0.93 -13.11 15.44
N VAL A 150 1.75 -13.92 14.79
CA VAL A 150 3.12 -13.56 14.43
C VAL A 150 3.12 -12.43 13.40
N GLY A 151 2.31 -12.52 12.37
CA GLY A 151 2.20 -11.49 11.33
C GLY A 151 1.78 -10.14 11.90
N ASP A 152 0.63 -10.08 12.54
CA ASP A 152 0.08 -8.81 13.05
C ASP A 152 0.80 -8.32 14.32
N GLY A 153 1.21 -9.25 15.19
CA GLY A 153 1.84 -8.92 16.47
C GLY A 153 3.33 -8.60 16.34
N MET A 154 4.13 -9.57 15.91
CA MET A 154 5.59 -9.47 15.87
C MET A 154 6.10 -8.74 14.62
N MET A 155 5.51 -9.02 13.47
CA MET A 155 5.90 -8.43 12.19
C MET A 155 5.19 -7.09 11.91
N LYS A 156 4.19 -6.72 12.74
CA LYS A 156 3.38 -5.50 12.58
C LYS A 156 2.77 -5.39 11.19
N MET A 157 2.35 -6.52 10.63
CA MET A 157 1.61 -6.53 9.37
C MET A 157 0.26 -5.87 9.60
N GLN A 158 -0.03 -4.84 8.81
CA GLN A 158 -1.20 -3.98 9.00
C GLN A 158 -1.72 -3.44 7.68
N ILE A 159 -3.01 -3.19 7.62
CA ILE A 159 -3.64 -2.35 6.59
C ILE A 159 -3.77 -0.95 7.14
N VAL A 160 -3.19 -0.02 6.44
CA VAL A 160 -3.16 1.41 6.78
C VAL A 160 -4.16 2.14 5.91
N LYS A 161 -4.97 3.00 6.53
CA LYS A 161 -5.87 3.93 5.84
C LYS A 161 -5.47 5.35 6.20
N ILE A 162 -5.24 6.16 5.18
CA ILE A 162 -4.98 7.60 5.30
C ILE A 162 -6.16 8.34 4.67
N GLY A 163 -6.85 9.16 5.44
CA GLY A 163 -7.78 10.15 4.92
C GLY A 163 -7.07 11.50 4.74
N PHE A 164 -7.24 12.11 3.58
CA PHE A 164 -6.71 13.44 3.27
C PHE A 164 -7.68 14.51 3.77
N GLY A 165 -7.31 15.25 4.82
CA GLY A 165 -8.12 16.35 5.34
C GLY A 165 -8.30 17.46 4.30
N LYS A 166 -9.46 18.11 4.33
CA LYS A 166 -9.67 19.35 3.58
C LYS A 166 -8.81 20.47 4.19
N ARG A 167 -8.32 21.37 3.36
CA ARG A 167 -7.68 22.62 3.82
C ARG A 167 -8.68 23.50 4.54
#